data_64ad322d04715b3224c1a69362c3b800
#
_entry.id   64ad322d04715b3224c1a69362c3b800
#
_cell.length_a   1.000
_cell.length_b   1.000
_cell.length_c   1.000
_cell.angle_alpha   90.00
_cell.angle_beta   90.00
_cell.angle_gamma   90.00
#
_symmetry.space_group_name_H-M   'P 1'
#
loop_
_entity.id
_entity.type
_entity.pdbx_description
1 polymer ?
#
loop_
_entity_poly.entity_id
_entity_poly.type
_entity_poly.pdbx_seq_one_letter_code
_entity_poly.pdbx_strand_id
1 'polypeptide(L)'
;MLRQIKVTELCKELEEKLVGLQYSEDSLRRYRKVFREFEEYAGDCDYSQSRGTDFLLWKFKQLGGFVTSGEHSKNEMYYFRVIRSLAEYYNFGTLFRRHDYDGEIVWPLPFKEVTEGFLQYEVEYGCSQCHYRRCRGIIKDLILFLDSSGIHHLNGVTADLMSRFTETMIGLAPVTIAERLSALRQYFKYAFLHKYVDQPIEVFLPHPPQRLRTKLPTVWSEEQIEQLINSIDITTPIGKRDYAIILLGARLGLRIGDILSLTFNDIDWGKKLITVTQNKTREPLSLLLPDDAGWAIIDYLKNGRPVTDYPNIFVTHNAPYKGSPFKSTLRHNINKALKRAGIPIDKSKRYGWHSLRHSLATNLLQNEVDASTISDILGHSDPQVAKHYLRVDINGLRKCALEVEVKPYVKE
;
A
#
# COMPACT_ATOMS: atom_id res chain seq x y z
N MET A 1 19.15 29.31 -9.97
CA MET A 1 18.10 30.36 -10.01
C MET A 1 16.79 29.71 -10.38
N LEU A 2 15.71 29.98 -9.63
CA LEU A 2 14.38 29.51 -10.00
C LEU A 2 13.97 30.18 -11.31
N ARG A 3 13.48 29.40 -12.26
CA ARG A 3 13.07 29.83 -13.60
C ARG A 3 11.86 30.76 -13.49
N GLN A 4 11.91 31.97 -14.02
CA GLN A 4 10.71 32.80 -14.21
C GLN A 4 9.95 32.28 -15.43
N ILE A 5 8.72 31.79 -15.25
CA ILE A 5 7.87 31.25 -16.29
C ILE A 5 6.39 31.53 -15.96
N LYS A 6 5.61 31.89 -16.95
CA LYS A 6 4.16 32.07 -16.83
C LYS A 6 3.47 30.74 -16.54
N VAL A 7 2.35 30.80 -15.79
CA VAL A 7 1.54 29.61 -15.51
C VAL A 7 1.08 28.93 -16.79
N THR A 8 0.62 29.69 -17.78
CA THR A 8 0.18 29.17 -19.09
C THR A 8 1.29 28.47 -19.86
N GLU A 9 2.51 29.02 -19.84
CA GLU A 9 3.66 28.43 -20.50
C GLU A 9 4.11 27.14 -19.81
N LEU A 10 4.15 27.13 -18.47
CA LEU A 10 4.49 25.95 -17.70
C LEU A 10 3.48 24.81 -17.91
N CYS A 11 2.17 25.12 -17.95
CA CYS A 11 1.14 24.13 -18.25
C CYS A 11 1.30 23.52 -19.62
N LYS A 12 1.62 24.34 -20.64
CA LYS A 12 1.87 23.90 -22.01
C LYS A 12 3.11 23.00 -22.10
N GLU A 13 4.22 23.41 -21.50
CA GLU A 13 5.44 22.61 -21.47
C GLU A 13 5.24 21.25 -20.79
N LEU A 14 4.50 21.26 -19.66
CA LEU A 14 4.17 20.01 -18.98
C LEU A 14 3.27 19.12 -19.83
N GLU A 15 2.30 19.67 -20.55
CA GLU A 15 1.45 18.91 -21.45
C GLU A 15 2.26 18.25 -22.57
N GLU A 16 3.15 19.01 -23.23
CA GLU A 16 4.05 18.48 -24.25
C GLU A 16 4.93 17.33 -23.68
N LYS A 17 5.42 17.52 -22.45
CA LYS A 17 6.16 16.48 -21.73
C LYS A 17 5.32 15.24 -21.47
N LEU A 18 4.07 15.37 -21.04
CA LEU A 18 3.15 14.26 -20.80
C LEU A 18 2.83 13.49 -22.09
N VAL A 19 2.64 14.20 -23.21
CA VAL A 19 2.44 13.60 -24.54
C VAL A 19 3.69 12.80 -24.95
N GLY A 20 4.87 13.39 -24.85
CA GLY A 20 6.13 12.69 -25.13
C GLY A 20 6.36 11.47 -24.23
N LEU A 21 5.72 11.47 -23.09
CA LEU A 21 5.69 10.41 -22.12
C LEU A 21 4.57 9.37 -22.39
N GLN A 22 3.86 9.43 -23.49
CA GLN A 22 2.79 8.54 -23.92
C GLN A 22 1.64 8.37 -22.89
N TYR A 23 1.26 9.46 -22.22
CA TYR A 23 0.06 9.45 -21.38
C TYR A 23 -1.18 9.21 -22.24
N SER A 24 -2.14 8.44 -21.71
CA SER A 24 -3.41 8.18 -22.43
C SER A 24 -4.19 9.47 -22.62
N GLU A 25 -4.94 9.58 -23.74
CA GLU A 25 -5.75 10.76 -24.04
C GLU A 25 -6.76 11.10 -22.92
N ASP A 26 -7.30 10.07 -22.24
CA ASP A 26 -8.18 10.29 -21.09
C ASP A 26 -7.43 10.96 -19.91
N SER A 27 -6.18 10.58 -19.69
CA SER A 27 -5.34 11.24 -18.68
C SER A 27 -5.00 12.68 -19.10
N LEU A 28 -4.62 12.92 -20.36
CA LEU A 28 -4.32 14.24 -20.88
C LEU A 28 -5.53 15.18 -20.79
N ARG A 29 -6.73 14.69 -21.14
CA ARG A 29 -7.99 15.46 -21.01
C ARG A 29 -8.22 15.93 -19.58
N ARG A 30 -7.92 15.10 -18.59
CA ARG A 30 -8.07 15.46 -17.18
C ARG A 30 -7.01 16.47 -16.74
N TYR A 31 -5.77 16.34 -17.20
CA TYR A 31 -4.72 17.33 -16.94
C TYR A 31 -5.10 18.69 -17.53
N ARG A 32 -5.51 18.73 -18.80
CA ARG A 32 -5.98 19.97 -19.50
C ARG A 32 -7.12 20.65 -18.76
N LYS A 33 -8.05 19.88 -18.17
CA LYS A 33 -9.11 20.45 -17.35
C LYS A 33 -8.56 21.23 -16.16
N VAL A 34 -7.63 20.63 -15.40
CA VAL A 34 -7.05 21.29 -14.22
C VAL A 34 -6.16 22.47 -14.64
N PHE A 35 -5.42 22.34 -15.72
CA PHE A 35 -4.60 23.42 -16.27
C PHE A 35 -5.44 24.65 -16.60
N ARG A 36 -6.52 24.47 -17.35
CA ARG A 36 -7.44 25.57 -17.69
C ARG A 36 -7.98 26.28 -16.45
N GLU A 37 -8.45 25.54 -15.47
CA GLU A 37 -8.97 26.11 -14.24
C GLU A 37 -7.88 26.84 -13.42
N PHE A 38 -6.65 26.33 -13.47
CA PHE A 38 -5.52 26.97 -12.81
C PHE A 38 -5.05 28.22 -13.55
N GLU A 39 -5.05 28.22 -14.87
CA GLU A 39 -4.76 29.37 -15.71
C GLU A 39 -5.81 30.51 -15.52
N GLU A 40 -7.09 30.14 -15.46
CA GLU A 40 -8.19 31.10 -15.15
C GLU A 40 -8.00 31.71 -13.75
N TYR A 41 -7.60 30.93 -12.76
CA TYR A 41 -7.31 31.43 -11.41
C TYR A 41 -6.07 32.33 -11.36
N ALA A 42 -4.99 31.93 -12.00
CA ALA A 42 -3.70 32.61 -11.93
C ALA A 42 -3.61 33.85 -12.80
N GLY A 43 -4.40 33.93 -13.89
CA GLY A 43 -4.29 34.99 -14.89
C GLY A 43 -2.89 35.00 -15.52
N ASP A 44 -2.42 36.16 -15.92
CA ASP A 44 -1.10 36.36 -16.53
C ASP A 44 0.02 36.50 -15.49
N CYS A 45 0.09 35.57 -14.55
CA CYS A 45 1.08 35.58 -13.49
C CYS A 45 2.17 34.54 -13.71
N ASP A 46 3.35 34.78 -13.13
CA ASP A 46 4.43 33.78 -13.07
C ASP A 46 4.07 32.68 -12.10
N TYR A 47 4.51 31.48 -12.42
CA TYR A 47 4.31 30.33 -11.54
C TYR A 47 5.14 30.44 -10.26
N SER A 48 4.52 30.08 -9.15
CA SER A 48 5.20 29.81 -7.88
C SER A 48 4.54 28.61 -7.20
N GLN A 49 5.28 27.90 -6.37
CA GLN A 49 4.75 26.74 -5.64
C GLN A 49 3.63 27.15 -4.66
N SER A 50 3.75 28.34 -4.04
CA SER A 50 2.70 28.93 -3.20
C SER A 50 1.41 29.13 -4.00
N ARG A 51 1.51 29.64 -5.23
CA ARG A 51 0.34 29.87 -6.09
C ARG A 51 -0.40 28.57 -6.43
N GLY A 52 0.31 27.49 -6.66
CA GLY A 52 -0.31 26.17 -6.81
C GLY A 52 -1.07 25.73 -5.56
N THR A 53 -0.51 26.00 -4.39
CA THR A 53 -1.16 25.74 -3.10
C THR A 53 -2.39 26.60 -2.89
N ASP A 54 -2.26 27.90 -3.18
CA ASP A 54 -3.35 28.88 -3.05
C ASP A 54 -4.54 28.56 -3.98
N PHE A 55 -4.25 28.08 -5.19
CA PHE A 55 -5.29 27.57 -6.10
C PHE A 55 -6.06 26.40 -5.50
N LEU A 56 -5.37 25.43 -4.91
CA LEU A 56 -6.03 24.30 -4.28
C LEU A 56 -6.88 24.72 -3.08
N LEU A 57 -6.40 25.69 -2.30
CA LEU A 57 -7.14 26.33 -1.22
C LEU A 57 -8.41 27.02 -1.71
N TRP A 58 -8.26 27.85 -2.74
CA TRP A 58 -9.38 28.54 -3.35
C TRP A 58 -10.43 27.57 -3.90
N LYS A 59 -9.97 26.52 -4.61
CA LYS A 59 -10.84 25.53 -5.25
C LYS A 59 -11.63 24.68 -4.27
N PHE A 60 -11.01 24.27 -3.16
CA PHE A 60 -11.59 23.33 -2.22
C PHE A 60 -11.82 23.89 -0.83
N LYS A 61 -11.51 25.16 -0.60
CA LYS A 61 -11.65 25.87 0.70
C LYS A 61 -11.02 25.09 1.87
N GLN A 62 -9.97 24.34 1.61
CA GLN A 62 -9.27 23.50 2.60
C GLN A 62 -7.77 23.70 2.53
N LEU A 63 -7.17 23.99 3.69
CA LEU A 63 -5.71 24.15 3.83
C LEU A 63 -4.96 22.86 4.10
N GLY A 64 -5.60 21.81 4.42
CA GLY A 64 -4.95 20.61 4.97
C GLY A 64 -4.49 19.57 3.97
N GLY A 65 -4.71 19.75 2.68
CA GLY A 65 -4.58 18.70 1.68
C GLY A 65 -3.19 18.15 1.46
N PHE A 66 -2.16 18.86 1.85
CA PHE A 66 -0.78 18.39 1.67
C PHE A 66 -0.21 17.65 2.87
N VAL A 67 -0.76 17.85 4.06
CA VAL A 67 -0.12 17.39 5.29
C VAL A 67 -1.04 16.60 6.20
N THR A 68 -2.35 16.72 6.07
CA THR A 68 -3.28 16.06 6.98
C THR A 68 -3.92 14.83 6.36
N SER A 69 -4.11 13.81 7.19
CA SER A 69 -4.82 12.57 6.93
C SER A 69 -6.34 12.75 6.70
N GLY A 70 -6.77 13.90 6.17
CA GLY A 70 -8.15 14.18 5.85
C GLY A 70 -8.68 13.27 4.73
N GLU A 71 -9.95 12.95 4.78
CA GLU A 71 -10.63 12.23 3.71
C GLU A 71 -10.81 13.15 2.50
N HIS A 72 -9.98 12.96 1.48
CA HIS A 72 -10.11 13.67 0.22
C HIS A 72 -10.93 12.87 -0.77
N SER A 73 -11.83 13.52 -1.48
CA SER A 73 -12.54 12.92 -2.60
C SER A 73 -11.54 12.52 -3.72
N LYS A 74 -11.94 11.59 -4.59
CA LYS A 74 -11.11 11.21 -5.75
C LYS A 74 -10.80 12.41 -6.64
N ASN A 75 -11.72 13.36 -6.72
CA ASN A 75 -11.56 14.57 -7.50
C ASN A 75 -10.49 15.50 -6.90
N GLU A 76 -10.56 15.78 -5.58
CA GLU A 76 -9.53 16.56 -4.87
C GLU A 76 -8.13 15.94 -5.02
N MET A 77 -8.02 14.63 -4.80
CA MET A 77 -6.76 13.91 -4.97
C MET A 77 -6.20 14.02 -6.39
N TYR A 78 -7.07 14.19 -7.39
CA TYR A 78 -6.65 14.36 -8.76
C TYR A 78 -6.05 15.77 -8.97
N TYR A 79 -6.68 16.83 -8.48
CA TYR A 79 -6.15 18.19 -8.54
C TYR A 79 -4.81 18.29 -7.80
N PHE A 80 -4.71 17.72 -6.61
CA PHE A 80 -3.43 17.67 -5.87
C PHE A 80 -2.32 16.99 -6.68
N ARG A 81 -2.65 15.92 -7.40
CA ARG A 81 -1.70 15.24 -8.28
C ARG A 81 -1.21 16.15 -9.40
N VAL A 82 -2.12 16.82 -10.09
CA VAL A 82 -1.77 17.67 -11.22
C VAL A 82 -0.93 18.87 -10.78
N ILE A 83 -1.34 19.58 -9.72
CA ILE A 83 -0.58 20.73 -9.20
C ILE A 83 0.81 20.30 -8.69
N ARG A 84 0.91 19.15 -8.08
CA ARG A 84 2.20 18.61 -7.70
C ARG A 84 3.08 18.26 -8.92
N SER A 85 2.49 17.73 -9.99
CA SER A 85 3.23 17.47 -11.23
C SER A 85 3.75 18.78 -11.85
N LEU A 86 2.99 19.86 -11.77
CA LEU A 86 3.47 21.20 -12.17
C LEU A 86 4.66 21.65 -11.31
N ALA A 87 4.57 21.47 -9.99
CA ALA A 87 5.66 21.83 -9.08
C ALA A 87 6.93 20.99 -9.34
N GLU A 88 6.76 19.68 -9.56
CA GLU A 88 7.87 18.79 -9.92
C GLU A 88 8.53 19.24 -11.23
N TYR A 89 7.73 19.49 -12.25
CA TYR A 89 8.25 19.90 -13.55
C TYR A 89 8.93 21.30 -13.51
N TYR A 90 8.33 22.25 -12.79
CA TYR A 90 8.91 23.58 -12.59
C TYR A 90 10.28 23.52 -11.91
N ASN A 91 10.39 22.74 -10.82
CA ASN A 91 11.60 22.67 -10.03
C ASN A 91 12.71 21.84 -10.68
N PHE A 92 12.36 20.82 -11.48
CA PHE A 92 13.28 19.79 -11.89
C PHE A 92 13.27 19.49 -13.41
N GLY A 93 12.39 20.11 -14.19
CA GLY A 93 12.25 19.85 -15.63
C GLY A 93 11.77 18.44 -15.99
N THR A 94 11.40 17.63 -14.97
CA THR A 94 10.99 16.23 -15.14
C THR A 94 9.90 15.84 -14.13
N LEU A 95 9.27 14.68 -14.39
CA LEU A 95 8.29 14.07 -13.49
C LEU A 95 8.89 12.80 -12.88
N PHE A 96 9.00 12.75 -11.56
CA PHE A 96 9.60 11.63 -10.83
C PHE A 96 8.68 10.42 -10.67
N ARG A 97 7.39 10.53 -10.99
CA ARG A 97 6.40 9.48 -10.74
C ARG A 97 5.85 8.90 -12.02
N ARG A 98 6.53 7.90 -12.53
CA ARG A 98 6.02 7.07 -13.60
C ARG A 98 5.74 5.67 -13.13
N HIS A 99 4.60 5.17 -13.57
CA HIS A 99 4.15 3.80 -13.36
C HIS A 99 4.72 2.81 -14.39
N ASP A 100 5.95 2.95 -14.82
CA ASP A 100 6.62 1.89 -15.57
C ASP A 100 7.24 0.90 -14.58
N TYR A 101 6.38 0.11 -13.96
CA TYR A 101 6.80 -0.89 -12.99
C TYR A 101 7.47 -2.12 -13.63
N ASP A 102 7.23 -2.39 -14.90
CA ASP A 102 7.69 -3.59 -15.60
C ASP A 102 8.63 -3.29 -16.79
N GLY A 103 8.86 -2.01 -17.13
CA GLY A 103 9.80 -1.61 -18.17
C GLY A 103 11.27 -1.79 -17.73
N GLU A 104 12.14 -2.06 -18.70
CA GLU A 104 13.57 -2.05 -18.47
C GLU A 104 14.03 -0.62 -18.10
N ILE A 105 14.68 -0.46 -16.94
CA ILE A 105 15.25 0.82 -16.54
C ILE A 105 16.71 0.82 -16.99
N VAL A 106 17.05 1.72 -17.90
CA VAL A 106 18.43 2.02 -18.23
C VAL A 106 18.96 2.99 -17.17
N TRP A 107 19.85 2.49 -16.32
CA TRP A 107 20.49 3.32 -15.30
C TRP A 107 21.58 4.18 -15.93
N PRO A 108 21.71 5.48 -15.56
CA PRO A 108 22.87 6.28 -15.96
C PRO A 108 24.16 5.60 -15.48
N LEU A 109 25.18 5.61 -16.35
CA LEU A 109 26.46 4.88 -16.10
C LEU A 109 27.03 5.11 -14.70
N PRO A 110 27.09 6.35 -14.15
CA PRO A 110 27.67 6.60 -12.83
C PRO A 110 26.91 5.95 -11.67
N PHE A 111 25.62 5.64 -11.85
CA PHE A 111 24.77 5.03 -10.82
C PHE A 111 24.47 3.54 -11.07
N LYS A 112 24.83 3.05 -12.26
CA LYS A 112 24.42 1.72 -12.72
C LYS A 112 24.94 0.62 -11.79
N GLU A 113 26.24 0.60 -11.56
CA GLU A 113 26.89 -0.47 -10.81
C GLU A 113 26.35 -0.57 -9.37
N VAL A 114 26.30 0.55 -8.64
CA VAL A 114 25.82 0.57 -7.26
C VAL A 114 24.33 0.20 -7.18
N THR A 115 23.54 0.62 -8.18
CA THR A 115 22.09 0.37 -8.16
C THR A 115 21.77 -1.09 -8.50
N GLU A 116 22.39 -1.64 -9.54
CA GLU A 116 22.22 -3.05 -9.89
C GLU A 116 22.76 -3.96 -8.79
N GLY A 117 23.92 -3.62 -8.21
CA GLY A 117 24.48 -4.36 -7.08
C GLY A 117 23.55 -4.35 -5.85
N PHE A 118 22.98 -3.21 -5.49
CA PHE A 118 22.00 -3.14 -4.40
C PHE A 118 20.73 -3.96 -4.68
N LEU A 119 20.19 -3.85 -5.88
CA LEU A 119 18.99 -4.58 -6.25
C LEU A 119 19.23 -6.09 -6.27
N GLN A 120 20.41 -6.52 -6.70
CA GLN A 120 20.82 -7.92 -6.65
C GLN A 120 21.01 -8.39 -5.20
N TYR A 121 21.66 -7.59 -4.36
CA TYR A 121 21.79 -7.83 -2.92
C TYR A 121 20.43 -8.07 -2.25
N GLU A 122 19.43 -7.22 -2.51
CA GLU A 122 18.07 -7.39 -1.99
C GLU A 122 17.45 -8.73 -2.43
N VAL A 123 17.67 -9.15 -3.68
CA VAL A 123 17.18 -10.44 -4.20
C VAL A 123 17.86 -11.61 -3.49
N GLU A 124 19.16 -11.57 -3.30
CA GLU A 124 19.94 -12.60 -2.60
C GLU A 124 19.52 -12.76 -1.15
N TYR A 125 19.16 -11.68 -0.47
CA TYR A 125 18.57 -11.69 0.87
C TYR A 125 17.09 -12.06 0.90
N GLY A 126 16.54 -12.51 -0.23
CA GLY A 126 15.20 -13.09 -0.31
C GLY A 126 14.07 -12.08 -0.25
N CYS A 127 14.29 -10.85 -0.71
CA CYS A 127 13.22 -9.85 -0.78
C CYS A 127 12.09 -10.31 -1.70
N SER A 128 10.85 -9.94 -1.36
CA SER A 128 9.71 -10.24 -2.23
C SER A 128 9.77 -9.41 -3.52
N GLN A 129 9.23 -9.95 -4.63
CA GLN A 129 9.12 -9.24 -5.90
C GLN A 129 8.42 -7.88 -5.78
N CYS A 130 7.47 -7.75 -4.86
CA CYS A 130 6.80 -6.48 -4.58
C CYS A 130 7.75 -5.47 -3.91
N HIS A 131 8.60 -5.94 -2.99
CA HIS A 131 9.61 -5.10 -2.34
C HIS A 131 10.68 -4.66 -3.35
N TYR A 132 11.21 -5.59 -4.15
CA TYR A 132 12.14 -5.31 -5.24
C TYR A 132 11.64 -4.20 -6.17
N ARG A 133 10.41 -4.35 -6.71
CA ARG A 133 9.81 -3.34 -7.59
C ARG A 133 9.68 -1.97 -6.92
N ARG A 134 9.34 -1.97 -5.63
CA ARG A 134 9.22 -0.74 -4.83
C ARG A 134 10.57 -0.06 -4.66
N CYS A 135 11.59 -0.77 -4.22
CA CYS A 135 12.94 -0.24 -4.06
C CYS A 135 13.48 0.30 -5.38
N ARG A 136 13.35 -0.48 -6.47
CA ARG A 136 13.72 -0.07 -7.82
C ARG A 136 13.06 1.24 -8.24
N GLY A 137 11.76 1.40 -7.98
CA GLY A 137 11.02 2.63 -8.30
C GLY A 137 11.46 3.83 -7.47
N ILE A 138 11.75 3.62 -6.18
CA ILE A 138 12.21 4.68 -5.28
C ILE A 138 13.61 5.17 -5.68
N ILE A 139 14.52 4.23 -6.00
CA ILE A 139 15.88 4.56 -6.46
C ILE A 139 15.84 5.26 -7.81
N LYS A 140 14.97 4.83 -8.72
CA LYS A 140 14.75 5.54 -10.00
C LYS A 140 14.38 7.01 -9.77
N ASP A 141 13.42 7.27 -8.88
CA ASP A 141 13.01 8.63 -8.55
C ASP A 141 14.19 9.46 -8.00
N LEU A 142 15.02 8.86 -7.13
CA LEU A 142 16.21 9.52 -6.59
C LEU A 142 17.23 9.85 -7.71
N ILE A 143 17.55 8.87 -8.55
CA ILE A 143 18.56 9.05 -9.62
C ILE A 143 18.11 10.12 -10.62
N LEU A 144 16.84 10.12 -11.01
CA LEU A 144 16.28 11.16 -11.87
C LEU A 144 16.37 12.55 -11.23
N PHE A 145 16.15 12.64 -9.93
CA PHE A 145 16.31 13.88 -9.18
C PHE A 145 17.77 14.35 -9.15
N LEU A 146 18.72 13.44 -8.87
CA LEU A 146 20.15 13.75 -8.84
C LEU A 146 20.64 14.22 -10.21
N ASP A 147 20.28 13.49 -11.26
CA ASP A 147 20.63 13.82 -12.63
C ASP A 147 20.10 15.20 -13.05
N SER A 148 18.82 15.48 -12.75
CA SER A 148 18.21 16.81 -12.99
C SER A 148 18.84 17.94 -12.18
N SER A 149 19.51 17.60 -11.07
CA SER A 149 20.24 18.54 -10.22
C SER A 149 21.72 18.68 -10.62
N GLY A 150 22.15 18.03 -11.72
CA GLY A 150 23.53 18.05 -12.20
C GLY A 150 24.49 17.19 -11.35
N ILE A 151 23.95 16.28 -10.56
CA ILE A 151 24.74 15.36 -9.72
C ILE A 151 24.87 14.03 -10.43
N HIS A 152 26.06 13.69 -10.84
CA HIS A 152 26.35 12.46 -11.59
C HIS A 152 27.06 11.39 -10.76
N HIS A 153 27.37 11.64 -9.49
CA HIS A 153 28.00 10.69 -8.57
C HIS A 153 27.38 10.77 -7.18
N LEU A 154 27.24 9.65 -6.48
CA LEU A 154 26.66 9.61 -5.14
C LEU A 154 27.47 10.43 -4.12
N ASN A 155 28.80 10.58 -4.30
CA ASN A 155 29.63 11.44 -3.43
C ASN A 155 29.26 12.93 -3.51
N GLY A 156 28.56 13.35 -4.57
CA GLY A 156 28.04 14.72 -4.70
C GLY A 156 26.73 14.96 -3.93
N VAL A 157 26.20 13.95 -3.27
CA VAL A 157 24.95 14.07 -2.50
C VAL A 157 25.20 14.80 -1.21
N THR A 158 24.45 15.87 -0.96
CA THR A 158 24.52 16.72 0.24
C THR A 158 23.22 16.66 1.04
N ALA A 159 23.28 17.11 2.28
CA ALA A 159 22.09 17.22 3.15
C ALA A 159 21.03 18.15 2.55
N ASP A 160 21.42 19.26 1.89
CA ASP A 160 20.51 20.16 1.21
C ASP A 160 19.78 19.47 0.04
N LEU A 161 20.50 18.70 -0.78
CA LEU A 161 19.92 17.92 -1.85
C LEU A 161 18.91 16.89 -1.33
N MET A 162 19.22 16.21 -0.24
CA MET A 162 18.31 15.25 0.36
C MET A 162 17.09 15.93 0.98
N SER A 163 17.23 17.11 1.55
CA SER A 163 16.10 17.93 2.00
C SER A 163 15.19 18.27 0.83
N ARG A 164 15.73 18.80 -0.24
CA ARG A 164 14.97 19.13 -1.48
C ARG A 164 14.32 17.90 -2.11
N PHE A 165 15.00 16.76 -2.12
CA PHE A 165 14.40 15.51 -2.59
C PHE A 165 13.22 15.08 -1.71
N THR A 166 13.32 15.23 -0.39
CA THR A 166 12.23 14.87 0.51
C THR A 166 11.02 15.79 0.37
N GLU A 167 11.21 17.05 -0.05
CA GLU A 167 10.12 17.95 -0.39
C GLU A 167 9.25 17.42 -1.56
N THR A 168 9.85 16.65 -2.50
CA THR A 168 9.07 15.99 -3.55
C THR A 168 8.07 14.95 -3.01
N MET A 169 8.23 14.53 -1.77
CA MET A 169 7.34 13.58 -1.09
C MET A 169 6.16 14.26 -0.40
N ILE A 170 6.09 15.59 -0.37
CA ILE A 170 4.98 16.35 0.21
C ILE A 170 3.66 15.89 -0.45
N GLY A 171 2.64 15.67 0.37
CA GLY A 171 1.34 15.13 -0.07
C GLY A 171 1.26 13.60 -0.20
N LEU A 172 2.35 12.87 0.10
CA LEU A 172 2.25 11.43 0.31
C LEU A 172 1.77 11.11 1.73
N ALA A 173 1.12 9.94 1.86
CA ALA A 173 0.78 9.45 3.19
C ALA A 173 2.05 9.22 4.04
N PRO A 174 2.02 9.52 5.36
CA PRO A 174 3.20 9.36 6.23
C PRO A 174 3.84 7.97 6.18
N VAL A 175 3.02 6.92 6.03
CA VAL A 175 3.50 5.54 5.87
C VAL A 175 4.29 5.37 4.57
N THR A 176 3.84 5.99 3.48
CA THR A 176 4.54 5.95 2.19
C THR A 176 5.86 6.69 2.25
N ILE A 177 5.90 7.85 2.92
CA ILE A 177 7.15 8.60 3.16
C ILE A 177 8.12 7.74 3.96
N ALA A 178 7.65 7.13 5.06
CA ALA A 178 8.48 6.26 5.90
C ALA A 178 9.04 5.06 5.12
N GLU A 179 8.24 4.43 4.26
CA GLU A 179 8.68 3.33 3.38
C GLU A 179 9.75 3.79 2.37
N ARG A 180 9.57 4.97 1.76
CA ARG A 180 10.54 5.55 0.82
C ARG A 180 11.85 5.86 1.51
N LEU A 181 11.81 6.55 2.64
CA LEU A 181 13.00 6.89 3.43
C LEU A 181 13.73 5.63 3.94
N SER A 182 13.00 4.58 4.29
CA SER A 182 13.60 3.30 4.70
C SER A 182 14.36 2.64 3.55
N ALA A 183 13.77 2.59 2.35
CA ALA A 183 14.43 2.02 1.18
C ALA A 183 15.70 2.82 0.78
N LEU A 184 15.63 4.16 0.84
CA LEU A 184 16.78 5.02 0.57
C LEU A 184 17.90 4.83 1.59
N ARG A 185 17.56 4.66 2.88
CA ARG A 185 18.58 4.35 3.90
C ARG A 185 19.28 3.03 3.63
N GLN A 186 18.54 2.00 3.22
CA GLN A 186 19.13 0.72 2.87
C GLN A 186 20.05 0.86 1.66
N TYR A 187 19.64 1.60 0.62
CA TYR A 187 20.45 1.87 -0.55
C TYR A 187 21.76 2.60 -0.22
N PHE A 188 21.69 3.69 0.54
CA PHE A 188 22.89 4.44 0.93
C PHE A 188 23.80 3.68 1.89
N LYS A 189 23.23 2.90 2.81
CA LYS A 189 24.02 1.99 3.65
C LYS A 189 24.77 0.96 2.82
N TYR A 190 24.10 0.36 1.83
CA TYR A 190 24.74 -0.55 0.89
C TYR A 190 25.87 0.15 0.14
N ALA A 191 25.62 1.34 -0.41
CA ALA A 191 26.62 2.12 -1.12
C ALA A 191 27.86 2.43 -0.26
N PHE A 192 27.65 2.78 1.00
CA PHE A 192 28.75 3.04 1.95
C PHE A 192 29.52 1.75 2.32
N LEU A 193 28.82 0.67 2.65
CA LEU A 193 29.45 -0.60 3.02
C LEU A 193 30.28 -1.19 1.88
N HIS A 194 29.83 -1.01 0.64
CA HIS A 194 30.52 -1.49 -0.56
C HIS A 194 31.48 -0.44 -1.18
N LYS A 195 31.77 0.65 -0.44
CA LYS A 195 32.75 1.68 -0.83
C LYS A 195 32.44 2.43 -2.15
N TYR A 196 31.17 2.52 -2.52
CA TYR A 196 30.73 3.38 -3.61
C TYR A 196 30.66 4.85 -3.21
N VAL A 197 30.66 5.14 -1.91
CA VAL A 197 30.68 6.48 -1.32
C VAL A 197 31.62 6.52 -0.13
N ASP A 198 32.23 7.72 0.10
CA ASP A 198 33.25 7.93 1.13
C ASP A 198 32.63 8.24 2.51
N GLN A 199 31.37 8.61 2.57
CA GLN A 199 30.66 8.99 3.78
C GLN A 199 29.26 8.39 3.85
N PRO A 200 28.70 8.20 5.04
CA PRO A 200 27.37 7.60 5.24
C PRO A 200 26.27 8.60 4.85
N ILE A 201 25.84 8.59 3.59
CA ILE A 201 24.82 9.51 3.04
C ILE A 201 23.44 9.33 3.71
N GLU A 202 23.15 8.16 4.25
CA GLU A 202 21.88 7.89 4.94
C GLU A 202 21.63 8.82 6.14
N VAL A 203 22.67 9.44 6.72
CA VAL A 203 22.52 10.41 7.80
C VAL A 203 21.86 11.72 7.38
N PHE A 204 21.91 12.02 6.07
CA PHE A 204 21.26 13.21 5.51
C PHE A 204 19.74 13.05 5.33
N LEU A 205 19.25 11.81 5.42
CA LEU A 205 17.81 11.56 5.31
C LEU A 205 17.11 11.88 6.64
N PRO A 206 15.99 12.61 6.61
CA PRO A 206 15.23 12.88 7.81
C PRO A 206 14.69 11.58 8.41
N HIS A 207 14.54 11.54 9.72
CA HIS A 207 13.89 10.41 10.36
C HIS A 207 12.45 10.30 9.85
N PRO A 208 11.98 9.07 9.52
CA PRO A 208 10.60 8.91 9.09
C PRO A 208 9.69 9.39 10.23
N PRO A 209 8.57 10.05 9.88
CA PRO A 209 7.59 10.44 10.88
C PRO A 209 7.20 9.20 11.68
N GLN A 210 7.11 9.37 13.02
CA GLN A 210 6.66 8.26 13.87
C GLN A 210 5.41 7.64 13.26
N ARG A 211 5.43 6.32 13.11
CA ARG A 211 4.28 5.56 12.60
C ARG A 211 3.16 5.61 13.63
N LEU A 212 2.53 6.75 13.76
CA LEU A 212 1.27 6.84 14.47
C LEU A 212 0.29 6.01 13.63
N ARG A 213 0.01 4.80 14.09
CA ARG A 213 -1.09 3.98 13.56
C ARG A 213 -2.39 4.65 13.99
N THR A 214 -2.73 5.70 13.28
CA THR A 214 -3.89 6.55 13.56
C THR A 214 -5.22 5.84 13.29
N LYS A 215 -5.21 4.86 12.37
CA LYS A 215 -6.43 4.11 12.03
C LYS A 215 -6.45 2.75 12.74
N LEU A 216 -7.48 2.53 13.53
CA LEU A 216 -7.77 1.21 14.09
C LEU A 216 -8.19 0.25 12.97
N PRO A 217 -7.90 -1.06 13.11
CA PRO A 217 -8.46 -2.05 12.19
C PRO A 217 -9.99 -2.11 12.35
N THR A 218 -10.68 -2.37 11.26
CA THR A 218 -12.10 -2.75 11.33
C THR A 218 -12.17 -4.18 11.87
N VAL A 219 -13.00 -4.38 12.86
CA VAL A 219 -13.40 -5.68 13.38
C VAL A 219 -14.88 -5.83 13.06
N TRP A 220 -15.22 -6.93 12.42
CA TRP A 220 -16.61 -7.31 12.12
C TRP A 220 -17.09 -8.31 13.15
N SER A 221 -18.38 -8.20 13.54
CA SER A 221 -19.00 -9.21 14.38
C SER A 221 -19.18 -10.53 13.62
N GLU A 222 -19.48 -11.61 14.35
CA GLU A 222 -19.75 -12.91 13.72
C GLU A 222 -20.94 -12.83 12.76
N GLU A 223 -22.00 -12.10 13.14
CA GLU A 223 -23.18 -11.89 12.30
C GLU A 223 -22.81 -11.14 11.01
N GLN A 224 -21.95 -10.12 11.09
CA GLN A 224 -21.49 -9.38 9.92
C GLN A 224 -20.63 -10.25 9.00
N ILE A 225 -19.82 -11.14 9.57
CA ILE A 225 -19.01 -12.10 8.78
C ILE A 225 -19.92 -13.09 8.07
N GLU A 226 -20.95 -13.63 8.75
CA GLU A 226 -21.93 -14.52 8.15
C GLU A 226 -22.76 -13.81 7.06
N GLN A 227 -23.19 -12.57 7.30
CA GLN A 227 -23.85 -11.75 6.27
C GLN A 227 -22.98 -11.55 5.05
N LEU A 228 -21.68 -11.28 5.25
CA LEU A 228 -20.71 -11.15 4.16
C LEU A 228 -20.61 -12.46 3.37
N ILE A 229 -20.42 -13.59 4.04
CA ILE A 229 -20.30 -14.92 3.43
C ILE A 229 -21.57 -15.23 2.60
N ASN A 230 -22.74 -15.02 3.19
CA ASN A 230 -24.03 -15.30 2.56
C ASN A 230 -24.38 -14.35 1.38
N SER A 231 -23.73 -13.19 1.29
CA SER A 231 -23.92 -12.22 0.20
C SER A 231 -23.18 -12.58 -1.09
N ILE A 232 -22.34 -13.61 -1.06
CA ILE A 232 -21.54 -14.02 -2.21
C ILE A 232 -22.39 -14.90 -3.14
N ASP A 233 -22.41 -14.53 -4.40
CA ASP A 233 -23.15 -15.27 -5.42
C ASP A 233 -22.35 -16.52 -5.87
N ILE A 234 -22.63 -17.64 -5.22
CA ILE A 234 -21.99 -18.94 -5.51
C ILE A 234 -22.53 -19.63 -6.77
N THR A 235 -23.45 -19.04 -7.50
CA THR A 235 -23.91 -19.59 -8.79
C THR A 235 -22.86 -19.38 -9.89
N THR A 236 -21.96 -18.42 -9.73
CA THR A 236 -20.91 -18.10 -10.69
C THR A 236 -19.57 -18.75 -10.33
N PRO A 237 -18.76 -19.16 -11.32
CA PRO A 237 -17.42 -19.71 -11.09
C PRO A 237 -16.51 -18.80 -10.26
N ILE A 238 -16.54 -17.49 -10.52
CA ILE A 238 -15.79 -16.48 -9.73
C ILE A 238 -16.33 -16.39 -8.31
N GLY A 239 -17.65 -16.46 -8.13
CA GLY A 239 -18.26 -16.42 -6.82
C GLY A 239 -17.92 -17.66 -5.97
N LYS A 240 -17.92 -18.87 -6.55
CA LYS A 240 -17.44 -20.09 -5.87
C LYS A 240 -15.99 -19.94 -5.39
N ARG A 241 -15.12 -19.42 -6.23
CA ARG A 241 -13.74 -19.12 -5.87
C ARG A 241 -13.65 -18.15 -4.69
N ASP A 242 -14.31 -17.01 -4.80
CA ASP A 242 -14.24 -15.93 -3.83
C ASP A 242 -14.87 -16.35 -2.48
N TYR A 243 -15.93 -17.17 -2.54
CA TYR A 243 -16.56 -17.78 -1.36
C TYR A 243 -15.59 -18.67 -0.58
N ALA A 244 -14.92 -19.61 -1.27
CA ALA A 244 -13.93 -20.49 -0.65
C ALA A 244 -12.75 -19.70 -0.05
N ILE A 245 -12.27 -18.67 -0.76
CA ILE A 245 -11.20 -17.80 -0.29
C ILE A 245 -11.64 -17.04 0.96
N ILE A 246 -12.86 -16.48 0.99
CA ILE A 246 -13.37 -15.72 2.15
C ILE A 246 -13.56 -16.62 3.36
N LEU A 247 -14.07 -17.85 3.18
CA LEU A 247 -14.18 -18.83 4.26
C LEU A 247 -12.82 -19.13 4.88
N LEU A 248 -11.77 -19.39 4.08
CA LEU A 248 -10.41 -19.60 4.60
C LEU A 248 -9.89 -18.38 5.38
N GLY A 249 -10.20 -17.17 4.92
CA GLY A 249 -9.85 -15.94 5.62
C GLY A 249 -10.63 -15.74 6.93
N ALA A 250 -11.91 -16.04 6.94
CA ALA A 250 -12.80 -15.85 8.09
C ALA A 250 -12.60 -16.94 9.16
N ARG A 251 -12.50 -18.22 8.75
CA ARG A 251 -12.43 -19.36 9.68
C ARG A 251 -11.01 -19.62 10.20
N LEU A 252 -9.99 -19.44 9.35
CA LEU A 252 -8.60 -19.74 9.69
C LEU A 252 -7.73 -18.48 9.85
N GLY A 253 -8.25 -17.31 9.54
CA GLY A 253 -7.46 -16.08 9.62
C GLY A 253 -6.24 -16.04 8.69
N LEU A 254 -6.18 -16.86 7.66
CA LEU A 254 -5.06 -16.93 6.74
C LEU A 254 -4.84 -15.61 5.99
N ARG A 255 -3.59 -15.26 5.74
CA ARG A 255 -3.27 -14.09 4.93
C ARG A 255 -3.65 -14.34 3.48
N ILE A 256 -4.20 -13.33 2.80
CA ILE A 256 -4.61 -13.46 1.39
C ILE A 256 -3.48 -13.95 0.48
N GLY A 257 -2.24 -13.55 0.75
CA GLY A 257 -1.09 -14.02 -0.03
C GLY A 257 -0.86 -15.51 0.12
N ASP A 258 -1.05 -16.03 1.33
CA ASP A 258 -0.86 -17.42 1.65
C ASP A 258 -2.00 -18.28 1.06
N ILE A 259 -3.26 -17.81 1.15
CA ILE A 259 -4.41 -18.48 0.51
C ILE A 259 -4.21 -18.58 -1.02
N LEU A 260 -3.78 -17.51 -1.66
CA LEU A 260 -3.61 -17.49 -3.12
C LEU A 260 -2.41 -18.30 -3.60
N SER A 261 -1.46 -18.62 -2.72
CA SER A 261 -0.34 -19.50 -3.03
C SER A 261 -0.64 -20.99 -2.84
N LEU A 262 -1.77 -21.35 -2.20
CA LEU A 262 -2.15 -22.74 -1.96
C LEU A 262 -2.16 -23.56 -3.24
N THR A 263 -1.57 -24.75 -3.14
CA THR A 263 -1.53 -25.78 -4.17
C THR A 263 -2.31 -27.01 -3.73
N PHE A 264 -2.51 -27.96 -4.63
CA PHE A 264 -3.20 -29.21 -4.30
C PHE A 264 -2.45 -30.04 -3.24
N ASN A 265 -1.13 -29.89 -3.14
CA ASN A 265 -0.31 -30.62 -2.16
C ASN A 265 -0.42 -30.04 -0.74
N ASP A 266 -0.97 -28.87 -0.58
CA ASP A 266 -1.09 -28.18 0.71
C ASP A 266 -2.32 -28.63 1.52
N ILE A 267 -3.18 -29.49 0.95
CA ILE A 267 -4.38 -30.00 1.61
C ILE A 267 -4.33 -31.53 1.73
N ASP A 268 -4.27 -32.02 2.96
CA ASP A 268 -4.49 -33.42 3.28
C ASP A 268 -5.99 -33.64 3.57
N TRP A 269 -6.71 -34.10 2.56
CA TRP A 269 -8.15 -34.34 2.66
C TRP A 269 -8.53 -35.44 3.64
N GLY A 270 -7.66 -36.43 3.80
CA GLY A 270 -7.90 -37.58 4.72
C GLY A 270 -7.82 -37.15 6.17
N LYS A 271 -6.87 -36.28 6.49
CA LYS A 271 -6.68 -35.74 7.84
C LYS A 271 -7.42 -34.44 8.07
N LYS A 272 -8.06 -33.87 7.05
CA LYS A 272 -8.65 -32.52 7.06
C LYS A 272 -7.65 -31.46 7.53
N LEU A 273 -6.43 -31.50 7.01
CA LEU A 273 -5.38 -30.54 7.35
C LEU A 273 -5.03 -29.68 6.14
N ILE A 274 -4.82 -28.39 6.40
CA ILE A 274 -4.25 -27.45 5.45
C ILE A 274 -2.89 -26.98 5.97
N THR A 275 -1.83 -27.15 5.17
CA THR A 275 -0.48 -26.73 5.52
C THR A 275 -0.08 -25.56 4.64
N VAL A 276 0.22 -24.42 5.23
CA VAL A 276 0.54 -23.18 4.54
C VAL A 276 1.96 -22.77 4.86
N THR A 277 2.83 -22.68 3.86
CA THR A 277 4.12 -22.02 4.04
C THR A 277 3.89 -20.52 3.95
N GLN A 278 4.03 -19.82 5.08
CA GLN A 278 3.74 -18.40 5.15
C GLN A 278 4.72 -17.58 4.31
N ASN A 279 4.21 -16.80 3.37
CA ASN A 279 5.04 -15.98 2.47
C ASN A 279 5.93 -14.95 3.19
N LYS A 280 5.54 -14.52 4.38
CA LYS A 280 6.25 -13.47 5.14
C LYS A 280 7.34 -14.03 6.06
N THR A 281 7.09 -15.15 6.72
CA THR A 281 7.98 -15.75 7.73
C THR A 281 8.73 -16.95 7.21
N ARG A 282 8.27 -17.56 6.09
CA ARG A 282 8.77 -18.82 5.51
C ARG A 282 8.55 -20.05 6.40
N GLU A 283 7.79 -19.90 7.47
CA GLU A 283 7.47 -20.99 8.38
C GLU A 283 6.21 -21.73 7.94
N PRO A 284 6.17 -23.07 8.06
CA PRO A 284 4.97 -23.85 7.79
C PRO A 284 3.98 -23.67 8.95
N LEU A 285 2.70 -23.52 8.61
CA LEU A 285 1.59 -23.47 9.53
C LEU A 285 0.56 -24.52 9.12
N SER A 286 0.31 -25.52 9.98
CA SER A 286 -0.70 -26.55 9.75
C SER A 286 -1.92 -26.31 10.61
N LEU A 287 -3.08 -26.26 9.98
CA LEU A 287 -4.37 -25.99 10.62
C LEU A 287 -5.40 -27.04 10.22
N LEU A 288 -6.36 -27.33 11.12
CA LEU A 288 -7.52 -28.12 10.77
C LEU A 288 -8.36 -27.35 9.75
N LEU A 289 -8.72 -28.01 8.65
CA LEU A 289 -9.59 -27.45 7.62
C LEU A 289 -11.05 -27.63 8.01
N PRO A 290 -11.81 -26.55 8.31
CA PRO A 290 -13.23 -26.63 8.60
C PRO A 290 -14.01 -27.23 7.44
N ASP A 291 -15.07 -27.99 7.75
CA ASP A 291 -15.84 -28.70 6.74
C ASP A 291 -16.49 -27.75 5.73
N ASP A 292 -17.03 -26.59 6.17
CA ASP A 292 -17.60 -25.59 5.29
C ASP A 292 -16.58 -25.03 4.27
N ALA A 293 -15.35 -24.74 4.72
CA ALA A 293 -14.29 -24.27 3.86
C ALA A 293 -13.79 -25.39 2.92
N GLY A 294 -13.69 -26.62 3.42
CA GLY A 294 -13.31 -27.80 2.62
C GLY A 294 -14.31 -28.06 1.49
N TRP A 295 -15.61 -28.06 1.78
CA TRP A 295 -16.65 -28.24 0.77
C TRP A 295 -16.69 -27.09 -0.23
N ALA A 296 -16.47 -25.86 0.20
CA ALA A 296 -16.39 -24.72 -0.70
C ALA A 296 -15.21 -24.84 -1.69
N ILE A 297 -14.06 -25.31 -1.23
CA ILE A 297 -12.91 -25.57 -2.10
C ILE A 297 -13.26 -26.68 -3.10
N ILE A 298 -13.86 -27.79 -2.67
CA ILE A 298 -14.25 -28.89 -3.54
C ILE A 298 -15.27 -28.43 -4.60
N ASP A 299 -16.27 -27.65 -4.21
CA ASP A 299 -17.25 -27.11 -5.16
C ASP A 299 -16.59 -26.19 -6.18
N TYR A 300 -15.67 -25.31 -5.75
CA TYR A 300 -14.91 -24.50 -6.68
C TYR A 300 -14.07 -25.33 -7.64
N LEU A 301 -13.36 -26.34 -7.15
CA LEU A 301 -12.50 -27.21 -7.98
C LEU A 301 -13.30 -28.00 -9.02
N LYS A 302 -14.47 -28.49 -8.64
CA LYS A 302 -15.33 -29.28 -9.54
C LYS A 302 -16.14 -28.44 -10.52
N ASN A 303 -16.68 -27.31 -10.06
CA ASN A 303 -17.74 -26.59 -10.74
C ASN A 303 -17.38 -25.13 -11.07
N GLY A 304 -16.16 -24.68 -10.77
CA GLY A 304 -15.80 -23.28 -10.96
C GLY A 304 -14.39 -23.02 -11.48
N ARG A 305 -13.43 -23.90 -11.18
CA ARG A 305 -12.04 -23.67 -11.54
C ARG A 305 -11.81 -23.88 -13.05
N PRO A 306 -11.22 -22.89 -13.76
CA PRO A 306 -10.81 -23.09 -15.15
C PRO A 306 -9.77 -24.22 -15.29
N VAL A 307 -9.78 -24.92 -16.40
CA VAL A 307 -8.74 -25.91 -16.74
C VAL A 307 -7.43 -25.17 -17.01
N THR A 308 -6.39 -25.51 -16.28
CA THR A 308 -5.06 -24.88 -16.36
C THR A 308 -4.00 -25.77 -15.72
N ASP A 309 -2.77 -25.67 -16.23
CA ASP A 309 -1.61 -26.42 -15.71
C ASP A 309 -1.01 -25.80 -14.43
N TYR A 310 -1.51 -24.63 -14.01
CA TYR A 310 -1.04 -24.02 -12.77
C TYR A 310 -1.43 -24.86 -11.55
N PRO A 311 -0.47 -25.16 -10.67
CA PRO A 311 -0.69 -26.03 -9.50
C PRO A 311 -1.54 -25.36 -8.41
N ASN A 312 -1.78 -24.05 -8.50
CA ASN A 312 -2.54 -23.32 -7.50
C ASN A 312 -4.00 -23.76 -7.49
N ILE A 313 -4.57 -23.89 -6.29
CA ILE A 313 -6.00 -24.12 -6.11
C ILE A 313 -6.79 -22.97 -6.70
N PHE A 314 -6.42 -21.73 -6.34
CA PHE A 314 -7.11 -20.51 -6.77
C PHE A 314 -6.37 -19.85 -7.93
N VAL A 315 -7.09 -19.65 -9.04
CA VAL A 315 -6.54 -19.07 -10.25
C VAL A 315 -7.39 -17.89 -10.75
N THR A 316 -6.81 -17.08 -11.64
CA THR A 316 -7.57 -16.03 -12.35
C THR A 316 -8.60 -16.67 -13.28
N HIS A 317 -9.72 -15.98 -13.53
CA HIS A 317 -10.74 -16.42 -14.49
C HIS A 317 -10.62 -15.75 -15.86
N ASN A 318 -9.54 -14.98 -16.04
CA ASN A 318 -9.15 -14.45 -17.36
C ASN A 318 -7.93 -15.21 -17.85
N ALA A 319 -7.92 -15.56 -19.14
CA ALA A 319 -6.75 -16.21 -19.74
C ALA A 319 -5.48 -15.34 -19.49
N PRO A 320 -4.36 -15.99 -19.24
CA PRO A 320 -4.01 -17.40 -19.24
C PRO A 320 -4.24 -18.14 -17.90
N TYR A 321 -5.25 -17.81 -17.13
CA TYR A 321 -5.70 -18.49 -15.90
C TYR A 321 -4.59 -18.73 -14.86
N LYS A 322 -3.73 -17.74 -14.68
CA LYS A 322 -2.56 -17.84 -13.78
C LYS A 322 -2.98 -17.99 -12.31
N GLY A 323 -2.14 -18.63 -11.52
CA GLY A 323 -2.11 -18.46 -10.08
C GLY A 323 -1.93 -16.98 -9.71
N SER A 324 -1.79 -16.66 -8.41
CA SER A 324 -1.59 -15.26 -7.94
C SER A 324 -0.72 -14.42 -8.91
N PRO A 325 -1.05 -13.10 -9.16
CA PRO A 325 -1.59 -12.20 -8.15
C PRO A 325 -2.89 -11.49 -8.58
N PHE A 326 -4.02 -11.85 -8.01
CA PHE A 326 -5.29 -11.13 -8.26
C PHE A 326 -5.90 -10.48 -7.00
N LYS A 327 -5.03 -10.06 -6.06
CA LYS A 327 -5.42 -9.41 -4.80
C LYS A 327 -6.30 -8.18 -4.98
N SER A 328 -6.06 -7.39 -6.02
CA SER A 328 -6.85 -6.19 -6.34
C SER A 328 -8.28 -6.54 -6.76
N THR A 329 -8.44 -7.58 -7.59
CA THR A 329 -9.75 -8.07 -8.03
C THR A 329 -10.55 -8.62 -6.86
N LEU A 330 -9.92 -9.42 -5.98
CA LEU A 330 -10.54 -9.90 -4.76
C LEU A 330 -11.00 -8.77 -3.84
N ARG A 331 -10.17 -7.75 -3.64
CA ARG A 331 -10.56 -6.58 -2.84
C ARG A 331 -11.81 -5.91 -3.41
N HIS A 332 -11.89 -5.78 -4.74
CA HIS A 332 -13.07 -5.23 -5.40
C HIS A 332 -14.30 -6.10 -5.16
N ASN A 333 -14.17 -7.42 -5.27
CA ASN A 333 -15.28 -8.37 -5.08
C ASN A 333 -15.76 -8.40 -3.63
N ILE A 334 -14.84 -8.36 -2.64
CA ILE A 334 -15.21 -8.20 -1.22
C ILE A 334 -15.98 -6.91 -0.98
N ASN A 335 -15.53 -5.79 -1.55
CA ASN A 335 -16.25 -4.53 -1.41
C ASN A 335 -17.67 -4.58 -2.01
N LYS A 336 -17.85 -5.30 -3.11
CA LYS A 336 -19.19 -5.57 -3.68
C LYS A 336 -20.03 -6.44 -2.74
N ALA A 337 -19.44 -7.48 -2.16
CA ALA A 337 -20.13 -8.36 -1.22
C ALA A 337 -20.54 -7.61 0.05
N LEU A 338 -19.66 -6.80 0.65
CA LEU A 338 -19.97 -5.93 1.78
C LEU A 338 -21.14 -4.98 1.49
N LYS A 339 -21.16 -4.40 0.28
CA LYS A 339 -22.26 -3.53 -0.14
C LYS A 339 -23.58 -4.29 -0.29
N ARG A 340 -23.55 -5.52 -0.83
CA ARG A 340 -24.73 -6.39 -0.95
C ARG A 340 -25.25 -6.83 0.42
N ALA A 341 -24.34 -7.13 1.34
CA ALA A 341 -24.67 -7.48 2.72
C ALA A 341 -25.18 -6.31 3.55
N GLY A 342 -25.19 -5.07 3.02
CA GLY A 342 -25.57 -3.89 3.78
C GLY A 342 -24.57 -3.49 4.87
N ILE A 343 -23.35 -4.04 4.85
CA ILE A 343 -22.32 -3.76 5.85
C ILE A 343 -21.65 -2.43 5.51
N PRO A 344 -21.74 -1.42 6.39
CA PRO A 344 -21.12 -0.11 6.12
C PRO A 344 -19.61 -0.20 6.13
N ILE A 345 -18.98 0.42 5.12
CA ILE A 345 -17.53 0.56 5.05
C ILE A 345 -17.15 1.86 5.75
N ASP A 346 -16.61 1.74 6.95
CA ASP A 346 -16.05 2.87 7.68
C ASP A 346 -14.67 3.23 7.15
N LYS A 347 -14.58 4.33 6.38
CA LYS A 347 -13.32 4.80 5.78
C LYS A 347 -12.35 5.40 6.81
N SER A 348 -12.80 5.73 8.01
CA SER A 348 -11.94 6.20 9.11
C SER A 348 -11.08 5.05 9.66
N LYS A 349 -11.51 3.80 9.47
CA LYS A 349 -10.82 2.59 9.88
C LYS A 349 -10.10 1.92 8.71
N ARG A 350 -9.18 1.02 9.02
CA ARG A 350 -8.58 0.13 8.03
C ARG A 350 -9.53 -1.03 7.77
N TYR A 351 -10.00 -1.17 6.56
CA TYR A 351 -10.85 -2.28 6.13
C TYR A 351 -10.23 -3.03 4.96
N GLY A 352 -10.64 -4.26 4.77
CA GLY A 352 -10.18 -5.13 3.70
C GLY A 352 -9.90 -6.54 4.19
N TRP A 353 -9.11 -7.28 3.44
CA TRP A 353 -8.84 -8.69 3.74
C TRP A 353 -8.33 -8.93 5.16
N HIS A 354 -7.40 -8.10 5.65
CA HIS A 354 -6.89 -8.23 7.01
C HIS A 354 -7.94 -8.02 8.11
N SER A 355 -9.08 -7.42 7.79
CA SER A 355 -10.16 -7.26 8.77
C SER A 355 -10.77 -8.61 9.17
N LEU A 356 -10.85 -9.60 8.26
CA LEU A 356 -11.30 -10.96 8.61
C LEU A 356 -10.38 -11.57 9.68
N ARG A 357 -9.07 -11.49 9.45
CA ARG A 357 -8.08 -11.99 10.41
C ARG A 357 -8.08 -11.22 11.73
N HIS A 358 -8.27 -9.91 11.70
CA HIS A 358 -8.41 -9.09 12.90
C HIS A 358 -9.68 -9.45 13.66
N SER A 359 -10.80 -9.69 12.96
CA SER A 359 -12.06 -10.11 13.57
C SER A 359 -11.91 -11.46 14.24
N LEU A 360 -11.34 -12.47 13.56
CA LEU A 360 -11.08 -13.77 14.15
C LEU A 360 -10.24 -13.66 15.42
N ALA A 361 -9.11 -12.92 15.37
CA ALA A 361 -8.26 -12.73 16.53
C ALA A 361 -8.97 -12.04 17.71
N THR A 362 -9.80 -11.04 17.41
CA THR A 362 -10.56 -10.31 18.41
C THR A 362 -11.65 -11.18 19.01
N ASN A 363 -12.37 -11.96 18.18
CA ASN A 363 -13.38 -12.89 18.66
C ASN A 363 -12.79 -14.00 19.55
N LEU A 364 -11.63 -14.56 19.17
CA LEU A 364 -10.92 -15.53 19.99
C LEU A 364 -10.52 -14.92 21.36
N LEU A 365 -10.02 -13.68 21.34
CA LEU A 365 -9.64 -12.98 22.57
C LEU A 365 -10.85 -12.71 23.47
N GLN A 366 -11.99 -12.32 22.89
CA GLN A 366 -13.24 -12.10 23.61
C GLN A 366 -13.84 -13.41 24.21
N ASN A 367 -13.53 -14.55 23.59
CA ASN A 367 -13.85 -15.88 24.11
C ASN A 367 -12.73 -16.44 25.02
N GLU A 368 -11.92 -15.56 25.60
CA GLU A 368 -10.91 -15.86 26.62
C GLU A 368 -9.78 -16.81 26.16
N VAL A 369 -9.59 -16.95 24.84
CA VAL A 369 -8.42 -17.66 24.29
C VAL A 369 -7.17 -16.81 24.54
N ASP A 370 -6.15 -17.41 25.11
CA ASP A 370 -4.93 -16.71 25.45
C ASP A 370 -4.19 -16.18 24.21
N ALA A 371 -3.42 -15.09 24.39
CA ALA A 371 -2.76 -14.39 23.28
C ALA A 371 -1.64 -15.22 22.60
N SER A 372 -1.04 -16.19 23.30
CA SER A 372 -0.05 -17.10 22.72
C SER A 372 -0.71 -18.08 21.76
N THR A 373 -1.80 -18.71 22.18
CA THR A 373 -2.60 -19.61 21.33
C THR A 373 -3.14 -18.89 20.10
N ILE A 374 -3.63 -17.63 20.24
CA ILE A 374 -4.03 -16.81 19.09
C ILE A 374 -2.86 -16.55 18.15
N SER A 375 -1.67 -16.27 18.69
CA SER A 375 -0.46 -16.08 17.88
C SER A 375 -0.08 -17.35 17.11
N ASP A 376 -0.19 -18.52 17.72
CA ASP A 376 0.11 -19.80 17.11
C ASP A 376 -0.90 -20.13 15.99
N ILE A 377 -2.20 -19.99 16.26
CA ILE A 377 -3.26 -20.19 15.26
C ILE A 377 -3.05 -19.29 14.04
N LEU A 378 -2.64 -18.05 14.28
CA LEU A 378 -2.41 -17.08 13.21
C LEU A 378 -1.00 -17.18 12.60
N GLY A 379 -0.09 -17.96 13.16
CA GLY A 379 1.29 -18.08 12.72
C GLY A 379 2.03 -16.74 12.81
N HIS A 380 2.08 -16.15 13.99
CA HIS A 380 2.88 -14.97 14.28
C HIS A 380 4.25 -15.39 14.83
N SER A 381 5.32 -14.99 14.15
CA SER A 381 6.69 -15.17 14.63
C SER A 381 7.07 -14.21 15.77
N ASP A 382 6.35 -13.08 15.89
CA ASP A 382 6.58 -12.06 16.91
C ASP A 382 5.38 -11.96 17.84
N PRO A 383 5.52 -12.32 19.13
CA PRO A 383 4.46 -12.18 20.14
C PRO A 383 3.94 -10.74 20.30
N GLN A 384 4.75 -9.74 19.96
CA GLN A 384 4.34 -8.34 20.02
C GLN A 384 3.19 -8.01 19.05
N VAL A 385 2.98 -8.84 18.03
CA VAL A 385 1.86 -8.69 17.09
C VAL A 385 0.52 -8.87 17.81
N ALA A 386 0.44 -9.71 18.85
CA ALA A 386 -0.76 -9.87 19.66
C ALA A 386 -1.21 -8.57 20.32
N LYS A 387 -0.29 -7.66 20.67
CA LYS A 387 -0.63 -6.33 21.22
C LYS A 387 -1.54 -5.49 20.30
N HIS A 388 -1.57 -5.81 19.01
CA HIS A 388 -2.46 -5.09 18.08
C HIS A 388 -3.92 -5.47 18.27
N TYR A 389 -4.21 -6.68 18.71
CA TYR A 389 -5.54 -7.16 18.98
C TYR A 389 -6.05 -6.64 20.33
N LEU A 390 -5.17 -6.60 21.34
CA LEU A 390 -5.47 -6.02 22.64
C LEU A 390 -5.94 -4.55 22.54
N ARG A 391 -5.42 -3.77 21.60
CA ARG A 391 -5.83 -2.37 21.39
C ARG A 391 -7.28 -2.22 20.91
N VAL A 392 -7.86 -3.26 20.35
CA VAL A 392 -9.22 -3.25 19.80
C VAL A 392 -10.22 -3.83 20.81
N ASP A 393 -9.74 -4.63 21.76
CA ASP A 393 -10.56 -5.18 22.84
C ASP A 393 -10.77 -4.14 23.95
N ILE A 394 -11.66 -3.17 23.66
CA ILE A 394 -12.03 -2.11 24.62
C ILE A 394 -12.65 -2.70 25.89
N ASN A 395 -13.39 -3.81 25.77
CA ASN A 395 -14.06 -4.42 26.92
C ASN A 395 -13.06 -5.11 27.85
N GLY A 396 -12.08 -5.84 27.30
CA GLY A 396 -10.98 -6.39 28.09
C GLY A 396 -10.12 -5.29 28.73
N LEU A 397 -9.82 -4.22 27.99
CA LEU A 397 -9.08 -3.07 28.53
C LEU A 397 -9.83 -2.36 29.66
N ARG A 398 -11.18 -2.25 29.58
CA ARG A 398 -11.99 -1.68 30.66
C ARG A 398 -11.95 -2.52 31.94
N LYS A 399 -11.88 -3.84 31.84
CA LYS A 399 -11.71 -4.72 33.00
C LYS A 399 -10.38 -4.51 33.73
N CYS A 400 -9.34 -4.05 33.00
CA CYS A 400 -8.02 -3.75 33.54
C CYS A 400 -7.86 -2.28 33.98
N ALA A 401 -8.83 -1.42 33.69
CA ALA A 401 -8.77 -0.02 34.09
C ALA A 401 -8.94 0.10 35.60
N LEU A 402 -8.01 0.80 36.24
CA LEU A 402 -8.17 1.19 37.63
C LEU A 402 -9.37 2.12 37.74
N GLU A 403 -10.21 1.90 38.76
CA GLU A 403 -11.27 2.85 39.10
C GLU A 403 -10.63 4.19 39.46
N VAL A 404 -10.85 5.19 38.61
CA VAL A 404 -10.43 6.56 38.91
C VAL A 404 -11.54 7.14 39.78
N GLU A 405 -11.27 7.35 41.07
CA GLU A 405 -12.13 8.16 41.92
C GLU A 405 -12.24 9.57 41.31
N VAL A 406 -13.34 9.82 40.63
CA VAL A 406 -13.67 11.18 40.19
C VAL A 406 -14.13 11.96 41.43
N LYS A 407 -13.20 12.67 42.06
CA LYS A 407 -13.60 13.66 43.05
C LYS A 407 -14.40 14.75 42.34
N PRO A 408 -15.64 15.04 42.77
CA PRO A 408 -16.39 16.11 42.12
C PRO A 408 -15.63 17.42 42.28
N TYR A 409 -15.43 18.11 41.16
CA TYR A 409 -14.83 19.46 41.15
C TYR A 409 -15.84 20.41 41.84
N VAL A 410 -15.58 20.76 43.10
CA VAL A 410 -16.30 21.82 43.78
C VAL A 410 -15.73 23.14 43.31
N LYS A 411 -16.48 23.91 42.50
CA LYS A 411 -16.19 25.29 42.24
C LYS A 411 -16.34 26.08 43.54
N GLU A 412 -15.26 26.64 44.08
CA GLU A 412 -15.30 27.74 45.02
C GLU A 412 -15.73 29.03 44.32
#